data_615f0050d3afa91a7518ac75c966823d
#
_entry.id   615f0050d3afa91a7518ac75c966823d
#
_cell.length_a   1.000
_cell.length_b   1.000
_cell.length_c   1.000
_cell.angle_alpha   90.00
_cell.angle_beta   90.00
_cell.angle_gamma   90.00
#
_symmetry.space_group_name_H-M   'P 1'
#
loop_
_entity.id
_entity.type
_entity.pdbx_description
1 polymer ?
#
loop_
_entity_poly.entity_id
_entity_poly.type
_entity_poly.pdbx_seq_one_letter_code
_entity_poly.pdbx_strand_id
1 'polypeptide(L)'
;MRSQRKIVLWFLLLLGVLSLTACPNRTDIYKINSDPARYRDKEVAIAGTVSESYGALGTGAYELDDGTGKIWVIARRGGVPSRGARVGAKGRVYNGFTFAGRSFGTVVDETDRRSR
;
A
#
# COMPACT_ATOMS: atom_id res chain seq x y z
N MET A 1 -29.66 16.46 -36.42
CA MET A 1 -29.83 15.11 -35.88
C MET A 1 -28.55 14.26 -35.94
N ARG A 2 -27.74 14.35 -36.98
CA ARG A 2 -26.47 13.61 -37.06
C ARG A 2 -25.42 14.06 -36.04
N SER A 3 -25.41 15.34 -35.64
CA SER A 3 -24.46 15.90 -34.66
C SER A 3 -24.74 15.43 -33.21
N GLN A 4 -25.98 15.13 -32.86
CA GLN A 4 -26.33 14.66 -31.53
C GLN A 4 -25.86 13.22 -31.26
N ARG A 5 -25.86 12.34 -32.26
CA ARG A 5 -25.34 10.99 -32.15
C ARG A 5 -23.83 10.96 -31.92
N LYS A 6 -23.08 11.85 -32.56
CA LYS A 6 -21.64 11.97 -32.37
C LYS A 6 -21.29 12.48 -30.98
N ILE A 7 -22.02 13.44 -30.44
CA ILE A 7 -21.82 14.01 -29.12
C ILE A 7 -22.11 12.96 -28.03
N VAL A 8 -23.18 12.17 -28.18
CA VAL A 8 -23.52 11.09 -27.22
C VAL A 8 -22.45 9.99 -27.23
N LEU A 9 -21.94 9.61 -28.41
CA LEU A 9 -20.85 8.63 -28.53
C LEU A 9 -19.56 9.11 -27.87
N TRP A 10 -19.20 10.37 -28.02
CA TRP A 10 -18.05 10.97 -27.36
C TRP A 10 -18.21 11.03 -25.83
N PHE A 11 -19.40 11.32 -25.35
CA PHE A 11 -19.73 11.36 -23.94
C PHE A 11 -19.61 9.98 -23.29
N LEU A 12 -20.06 8.92 -24.00
CA LEU A 12 -19.94 7.54 -23.54
C LEU A 12 -18.47 7.08 -23.51
N LEU A 13 -17.65 7.50 -24.45
CA LEU A 13 -16.21 7.23 -24.48
C LEU A 13 -15.48 7.91 -23.31
N LEU A 14 -15.82 9.14 -22.99
CA LEU A 14 -15.27 9.88 -21.86
C LEU A 14 -15.62 9.22 -20.51
N LEU A 15 -16.83 8.75 -20.33
CA LEU A 15 -17.25 8.00 -19.15
C LEU A 15 -16.50 6.67 -19.01
N GLY A 16 -16.26 5.97 -20.10
CA GLY A 16 -15.47 4.74 -20.10
C GLY A 16 -14.01 4.95 -19.69
N VAL A 17 -13.39 6.04 -20.15
CA VAL A 17 -12.01 6.40 -19.78
C VAL A 17 -11.91 6.79 -18.31
N LEU A 18 -12.89 7.52 -17.76
CA LEU A 18 -12.94 7.86 -16.35
C LEU A 18 -13.09 6.64 -15.43
N SER A 19 -13.85 5.62 -15.88
CA SER A 19 -13.99 4.35 -15.13
C SER A 19 -12.68 3.56 -15.08
N LEU A 20 -11.87 3.62 -16.14
CA LEU A 20 -10.57 2.94 -16.22
C LEU A 20 -9.49 3.63 -15.39
N THR A 21 -9.64 4.92 -15.08
CA THR A 21 -8.69 5.66 -14.25
C THR A 21 -8.97 5.56 -12.75
N ALA A 22 -10.07 4.93 -12.34
CA ALA A 22 -10.40 4.65 -10.95
C ALA A 22 -9.55 3.50 -10.40
N CYS A 23 -8.22 3.64 -10.44
CA CYS A 23 -7.31 2.71 -9.79
C CYS A 23 -7.37 2.86 -8.26
N PRO A 24 -7.21 1.76 -7.48
CA PRO A 24 -7.12 1.88 -6.03
C PRO A 24 -5.99 2.85 -5.67
N ASN A 25 -6.28 3.77 -4.76
CA ASN A 25 -5.35 4.80 -4.33
C ASN A 25 -4.17 4.17 -3.58
N ARG A 26 -3.09 3.94 -4.29
CA ARG A 26 -1.82 3.57 -3.69
C ARG A 26 -1.09 4.81 -3.24
N THR A 27 -0.51 4.73 -2.05
CA THR A 27 0.34 5.78 -1.51
C THR A 27 1.79 5.40 -1.73
N ASP A 28 2.60 6.32 -2.22
CA ASP A 28 4.04 6.12 -2.31
C ASP A 28 4.65 6.08 -0.91
N ILE A 29 5.50 5.11 -0.66
CA ILE A 29 6.17 4.95 0.63
C ILE A 29 6.97 6.20 0.99
N TYR A 30 7.59 6.85 0.00
CA TYR A 30 8.28 8.11 0.17
C TYR A 30 7.40 9.18 0.83
N LYS A 31 6.14 9.28 0.45
CA LYS A 31 5.21 10.27 1.02
C LYS A 31 4.93 10.02 2.49
N ILE A 32 4.78 8.76 2.88
CA ILE A 32 4.57 8.38 4.27
C ILE A 32 5.80 8.71 5.12
N ASN A 33 6.98 8.35 4.63
CA ASN A 33 8.24 8.57 5.34
C ASN A 33 8.63 10.05 5.43
N SER A 34 8.24 10.85 4.43
CA SER A 34 8.55 12.28 4.39
C SER A 34 7.66 13.11 5.31
N ASP A 35 6.43 12.64 5.56
CA ASP A 35 5.47 13.34 6.39
C ASP A 35 4.65 12.35 7.24
N PRO A 36 5.28 11.67 8.19
CA PRO A 36 4.60 10.62 8.97
C PRO A 36 3.45 11.16 9.81
N ALA A 37 3.52 12.42 10.24
CA ALA A 37 2.44 13.05 11.03
C ALA A 37 1.14 13.17 10.21
N ARG A 38 1.25 13.43 8.91
CA ARG A 38 0.09 13.54 8.02
C ARG A 38 -0.65 12.22 7.86
N TYR A 39 0.08 11.10 7.88
CA TYR A 39 -0.48 9.77 7.68
C TYR A 39 -0.81 9.03 8.97
N ARG A 40 -0.49 9.62 10.09
CA ARG A 40 -0.71 9.03 11.41
C ARG A 40 -2.16 8.58 11.58
N ASP A 41 -2.34 7.32 11.99
CA ASP A 41 -3.63 6.66 12.20
C ASP A 41 -4.51 6.56 10.94
N LYS A 42 -3.97 6.87 9.77
CA LYS A 42 -4.69 6.74 8.51
C LYS A 42 -4.44 5.38 7.87
N GLU A 43 -5.46 4.88 7.20
CA GLU A 43 -5.33 3.69 6.37
C GLU A 43 -4.67 4.05 5.05
N VAL A 44 -3.66 3.27 4.67
CA VAL A 44 -2.94 3.41 3.41
C VAL A 44 -2.90 2.08 2.67
N ALA A 45 -2.76 2.16 1.36
CA ALA A 45 -2.49 1.01 0.50
C ALA A 45 -1.12 1.22 -0.15
N ILE A 46 -0.22 0.28 0.07
CA ILE A 46 1.13 0.29 -0.47
C ILE A 46 1.41 -1.01 -1.20
N ALA A 47 2.31 -0.98 -2.16
CA ALA A 47 2.68 -2.18 -2.90
C ALA A 47 4.14 -2.12 -3.32
N GLY A 48 4.80 -3.25 -3.30
CA GLY A 48 6.21 -3.31 -3.67
C GLY A 48 6.80 -4.70 -3.52
N THR A 49 8.11 -4.76 -3.39
CA THR A 49 8.87 -5.99 -3.22
C THR A 49 9.36 -6.09 -1.77
N VAL A 50 9.25 -7.26 -1.19
CA VAL A 50 9.74 -7.54 0.16
C VAL A 50 11.27 -7.57 0.14
N SER A 51 11.90 -6.63 0.84
CA SER A 51 13.36 -6.56 0.96
C SER A 51 13.90 -7.33 2.14
N GLU A 52 13.14 -7.37 3.26
CA GLU A 52 13.48 -8.15 4.45
C GLU A 52 12.21 -8.72 5.09
N SER A 53 12.36 -9.82 5.79
CA SER A 53 11.23 -10.51 6.40
C SER A 53 11.67 -11.19 7.70
N TYR A 54 10.93 -10.93 8.78
CA TYR A 54 11.11 -11.57 10.10
C TYR A 54 9.77 -12.09 10.58
N GLY A 55 9.67 -13.38 10.77
CA GLY A 55 8.43 -13.99 11.24
C GLY A 55 8.69 -15.05 12.28
N ALA A 56 7.78 -15.14 13.26
CA ALA A 56 7.75 -16.18 14.26
C ALA A 56 6.31 -16.41 14.73
N LEU A 57 5.88 -17.67 14.78
CA LEU A 57 4.58 -18.06 15.32
C LEU A 57 3.37 -17.36 14.66
N GLY A 58 3.45 -17.16 13.34
CA GLY A 58 2.36 -16.54 12.57
C GLY A 58 2.31 -15.03 12.61
N THR A 59 3.19 -14.39 13.35
CA THR A 59 3.34 -12.92 13.39
C THR A 59 4.71 -12.51 12.92
N GLY A 60 4.90 -11.26 12.61
CA GLY A 60 6.21 -10.75 12.25
C GLY A 60 6.15 -9.39 11.58
N ALA A 61 7.24 -9.05 10.93
CA ALA A 61 7.37 -7.81 10.19
C ALA A 61 8.12 -8.06 8.89
N TYR A 62 7.76 -7.33 7.86
CA TYR A 62 8.49 -7.34 6.59
C TYR A 62 8.68 -5.92 6.09
N GLU A 63 9.81 -5.70 5.44
CA GLU A 63 10.13 -4.40 4.83
C GLU A 63 9.70 -4.42 3.38
N LEU A 64 8.90 -3.43 2.99
CA LEU A 64 8.38 -3.29 1.64
C LEU A 64 9.07 -2.11 0.95
N ASP A 65 9.55 -2.37 -0.26
CA ASP A 65 10.23 -1.40 -1.11
C ASP A 65 9.41 -1.20 -2.39
N ASP A 66 8.90 0.00 -2.62
CA ASP A 66 8.11 0.35 -3.81
C ASP A 66 8.90 1.13 -4.86
N GLY A 67 10.22 1.27 -4.67
CA GLY A 67 11.07 2.07 -5.53
C GLY A 67 11.14 3.55 -5.14
N THR A 68 10.20 4.05 -4.35
CA THR A 68 10.21 5.43 -3.82
C THR A 68 10.78 5.49 -2.41
N GLY A 69 10.71 4.39 -1.67
CA GLY A 69 11.17 4.28 -0.30
C GLY A 69 10.89 2.90 0.25
N LYS A 70 11.27 2.70 1.50
CA LYS A 70 11.07 1.46 2.25
C LYS A 70 10.30 1.74 3.53
N ILE A 71 9.43 0.80 3.92
CA ILE A 71 8.68 0.89 5.17
C ILE A 71 8.46 -0.51 5.74
N TRP A 72 8.49 -0.63 7.06
CA TRP A 72 8.16 -1.86 7.73
C TRP A 72 6.66 -2.03 7.85
N VAL A 73 6.19 -3.24 7.57
CA VAL A 73 4.80 -3.65 7.69
C VAL A 73 4.71 -4.70 8.77
N ILE A 74 3.82 -4.50 9.73
CA ILE A 74 3.62 -5.43 10.84
C ILE A 74 2.50 -6.39 10.47
N ALA A 75 2.83 -7.67 10.40
CA ALA A 75 1.88 -8.74 10.10
C ALA A 75 1.52 -9.48 11.39
N ARG A 76 0.29 -9.28 11.85
CA ARG A 76 -0.21 -9.91 13.08
C ARG A 76 -0.84 -11.27 12.83
N ARG A 77 -1.16 -11.57 11.58
CA ARG A 77 -1.84 -12.80 11.16
C ARG A 77 -1.29 -13.30 9.83
N GLY A 78 -1.37 -14.62 9.65
CA GLY A 78 -1.07 -15.24 8.36
C GLY A 78 0.41 -15.29 7.99
N GLY A 79 1.30 -15.06 8.95
CA GLY A 79 2.73 -15.08 8.72
C GLY A 79 3.22 -13.88 7.92
N VAL A 80 4.45 -13.97 7.42
CA VAL A 80 5.09 -12.92 6.63
C VAL A 80 5.43 -13.43 5.23
N PRO A 81 5.35 -12.56 4.21
CA PRO A 81 5.75 -12.96 2.86
C PRO A 81 7.26 -13.17 2.79
N SER A 82 7.70 -13.99 1.86
CA SER A 82 9.11 -14.27 1.65
C SER A 82 9.83 -13.06 1.03
N ARG A 83 11.09 -12.94 1.35
CA ARG A 83 11.99 -11.96 0.71
C ARG A 83 11.96 -12.14 -0.81
N GLY A 84 11.81 -11.03 -1.54
CA GLY A 84 11.67 -11.02 -2.99
C GLY A 84 10.24 -11.13 -3.50
N ALA A 85 9.27 -11.42 -2.64
CA ALA A 85 7.86 -11.49 -3.02
C ALA A 85 7.31 -10.10 -3.37
N ARG A 86 6.39 -10.06 -4.33
CA ARG A 86 5.63 -8.86 -4.66
C ARG A 86 4.32 -8.87 -3.89
N VAL A 87 4.06 -7.79 -3.16
CA VAL A 87 2.96 -7.72 -2.19
C VAL A 87 2.27 -6.37 -2.28
N GLY A 88 0.95 -6.39 -2.20
CA GLY A 88 0.14 -5.22 -1.89
C GLY A 88 -0.39 -5.35 -0.46
N ALA A 89 -0.20 -4.33 0.35
CA ALA A 89 -0.63 -4.31 1.73
C ALA A 89 -1.49 -3.09 2.03
N LYS A 90 -2.53 -3.30 2.84
CA LYS A 90 -3.33 -2.23 3.43
C LYS A 90 -3.15 -2.24 4.92
N GLY A 91 -3.12 -1.09 5.54
CA GLY A 91 -3.04 -1.00 6.97
C GLY A 91 -3.01 0.44 7.46
N ARG A 92 -2.93 0.58 8.78
CA ARG A 92 -2.84 1.88 9.44
C ARG A 92 -1.40 2.24 9.72
N VAL A 93 -1.10 3.51 9.56
CA VAL A 93 0.22 4.06 9.85
C VAL A 93 0.36 4.33 11.34
N TYR A 94 1.40 3.78 11.94
CA TYR A 94 1.80 4.06 13.32
C TYR A 94 3.21 4.64 13.36
N ASN A 95 3.38 5.63 14.21
CA ASN A 95 4.69 6.24 14.44
C ASN A 95 5.28 5.74 15.76
N GLY A 96 6.58 5.46 15.77
CA GLY A 96 7.29 5.04 16.98
C GLY A 96 7.03 3.61 17.42
N PHE A 97 6.89 2.69 16.47
CA PHE A 97 6.65 1.27 16.77
C PHE A 97 7.94 0.59 17.25
N THR A 98 7.83 -0.12 18.38
CA THR A 98 8.92 -0.93 18.95
C THR A 98 8.46 -2.38 19.11
N PHE A 99 9.27 -3.32 18.63
CA PHE A 99 9.00 -4.75 18.72
C PHE A 99 10.30 -5.49 18.99
N ALA A 100 10.26 -6.42 19.94
CA ALA A 100 11.41 -7.25 20.33
C ALA A 100 12.67 -6.43 20.65
N GLY A 101 12.51 -5.28 21.32
CA GLY A 101 13.61 -4.39 21.69
C GLY A 101 14.17 -3.55 20.56
N ARG A 102 13.62 -3.64 19.36
CA ARG A 102 14.03 -2.87 18.19
C ARG A 102 12.98 -1.81 17.83
N SER A 103 13.44 -0.59 17.54
CA SER A 103 12.59 0.47 17.05
C SER A 103 12.53 0.43 15.52
N PHE A 104 11.31 0.42 14.98
CA PHE A 104 11.08 0.43 13.53
C PHE A 104 10.64 1.80 13.01
N GLY A 105 10.45 2.77 13.90
CA GLY A 105 9.98 4.11 13.54
C GLY A 105 8.55 4.09 13.03
N THR A 106 8.31 4.68 11.86
CA THR A 106 7.00 4.67 11.19
C THR A 106 6.77 3.33 10.51
N VAL A 107 5.65 2.70 10.81
CA VAL A 107 5.28 1.39 10.26
C VAL A 107 3.83 1.39 9.78
N VAL A 108 3.49 0.40 8.97
CA VAL A 108 2.11 0.09 8.59
C VAL A 108 1.66 -1.15 9.34
N ASP A 109 0.61 -1.04 10.15
CA ASP A 109 -0.01 -2.19 10.81
C ASP A 109 -1.01 -2.81 9.83
N GLU A 110 -0.65 -3.96 9.30
CA GLU A 110 -1.36 -4.63 8.21
C GLU A 110 -2.75 -5.07 8.62
N THR A 111 -3.76 -4.70 7.83
CA THR A 111 -5.13 -5.19 7.96
C THR A 111 -5.49 -6.15 6.84
N ASP A 112 -4.85 -6.05 5.68
CA ASP A 112 -5.05 -6.94 4.54
C ASP A 112 -3.79 -6.99 3.67
N ARG A 113 -3.59 -8.11 2.99
CA ARG A 113 -2.44 -8.33 2.12
C ARG A 113 -2.83 -9.17 0.92
N ARG A 114 -2.29 -8.79 -0.24
CA ARG A 114 -2.41 -9.57 -1.47
C ARG A 114 -1.03 -9.84 -2.05
N SER A 115 -0.78 -11.10 -2.37
CA SER A 115 0.41 -11.49 -3.14
C SER A 115 0.15 -11.24 -4.63
N ARG A 116 1.19 -10.81 -5.32
CA ARG A 116 1.14 -10.61 -6.77
C ARG A 116 2.02 -11.59 -7.49
#